data_67eeecd558df012a13a05c2e7e50e6f3
#
_entry.id   67eeecd558df012a13a05c2e7e50e6f3
#
_cell.length_a   1.000
_cell.length_b   1.000
_cell.length_c   1.000
_cell.angle_alpha   90.00
_cell.angle_beta   90.00
_cell.angle_gamma   90.00
#
_symmetry.space_group_name_H-M   'P 1'
#
loop_
_entity.id
_entity.type
_entity.pdbx_description
1 polymer ?
#
loop_
_entity_poly.entity_id
_entity_poly.type
_entity_poly.pdbx_seq_one_letter_code
_entity_poly.pdbx_strand_id
1 'polypeptide(L)'
;MTLPPIHREILVDAPPGVAFALFTSKIGNWWPLDGLSVFGAGATVAFEDGALVERSPDGQAAEWGQVTNWLPPGEFSMTWHPGRDSLAASQVTVTFRAAGEQTLVVLEHTGWDVFADPVAARAEYEHGWPEVLRLYQAAVAPARREPGASAPQNPSESTSHAGNVSSSETMTPAEAARAPASGADGAGQDGDGDGGEATWVALEHRAGPAASPDVSLFAQPQFRDHIDFLQRMAGQGYLIAAGPLPSEPGAGMAILRLPGAGRLAEATRLATEEDASVVAGFFTVTVRPWQVMLTGSALDG
;
A
#
# COMPACT_ATOMS: atom_id res chain seq x y z
N MET A 1 -23.86 0.47 28.14
CA MET A 1 -22.68 1.38 28.16
C MET A 1 -21.65 0.79 27.23
N THR A 2 -21.26 1.51 26.19
CA THR A 2 -20.23 1.07 25.26
C THR A 2 -18.87 1.23 25.95
N LEU A 3 -18.06 0.17 25.98
CA LEU A 3 -16.70 0.26 26.53
C LEU A 3 -15.81 1.09 25.60
N PRO A 4 -14.81 1.82 26.14
CA PRO A 4 -13.91 2.62 25.33
C PRO A 4 -13.05 1.72 24.42
N PRO A 5 -12.59 2.23 23.26
CA PRO A 5 -11.63 1.55 22.42
C PRO A 5 -10.36 1.14 23.20
N ILE A 6 -9.70 0.08 22.78
CA ILE A 6 -8.27 -0.07 23.04
C ILE A 6 -7.55 0.78 22.00
N HIS A 7 -6.62 1.60 22.46
CA HIS A 7 -5.76 2.43 21.62
C HIS A 7 -4.30 2.14 21.97
N ARG A 8 -3.49 1.81 20.96
CA ARG A 8 -2.07 1.51 21.10
C ARG A 8 -1.28 2.21 20.01
N GLU A 9 -0.16 2.78 20.39
CA GLU A 9 0.73 3.47 19.48
C GLU A 9 2.15 2.92 19.60
N ILE A 10 2.82 2.75 18.48
CA ILE A 10 4.24 2.43 18.41
C ILE A 10 4.91 3.22 17.28
N LEU A 11 6.18 3.54 17.45
CA LEU A 11 7.03 4.04 16.37
C LEU A 11 7.85 2.89 15.80
N VAL A 12 7.88 2.77 14.47
CA VAL A 12 8.69 1.78 13.76
C VAL A 12 9.68 2.47 12.84
N ASP A 13 10.87 1.88 12.72
CA ASP A 13 11.99 2.47 11.97
C ASP A 13 11.92 2.09 10.48
N ALA A 14 10.87 2.53 9.82
CA ALA A 14 10.63 2.35 8.40
C ALA A 14 9.61 3.39 7.89
N PRO A 15 9.63 3.72 6.60
CA PRO A 15 8.60 4.56 5.98
C PRO A 15 7.25 3.84 5.92
N PRO A 16 6.10 4.58 5.83
CA PRO A 16 4.76 4.01 5.91
C PRO A 16 4.49 2.84 4.96
N GLY A 17 4.98 2.90 3.72
CA GLY A 17 4.78 1.82 2.75
C GLY A 17 5.43 0.50 3.17
N VAL A 18 6.64 0.57 3.76
CA VAL A 18 7.34 -0.62 4.27
C VAL A 18 6.66 -1.13 5.53
N ALA A 19 6.31 -0.23 6.45
CA ALA A 19 5.60 -0.57 7.68
C ALA A 19 4.26 -1.26 7.37
N PHE A 20 3.46 -0.68 6.50
CA PHE A 20 2.18 -1.26 6.06
C PHE A 20 2.35 -2.64 5.41
N ALA A 21 3.27 -2.78 4.45
CA ALA A 21 3.51 -4.04 3.75
C ALA A 21 3.97 -5.15 4.71
N LEU A 22 4.82 -4.82 5.69
CA LEU A 22 5.25 -5.79 6.70
C LEU A 22 4.10 -6.19 7.62
N PHE A 23 3.26 -5.22 8.05
CA PHE A 23 2.09 -5.51 8.90
C PHE A 23 1.09 -6.41 8.19
N THR A 24 0.86 -6.21 6.91
CA THR A 24 -0.16 -6.90 6.12
C THR A 24 0.41 -8.07 5.33
N SER A 25 1.10 -7.82 4.22
CA SER A 25 1.57 -8.86 3.28
C SER A 25 2.61 -9.81 3.89
N LYS A 26 3.25 -9.43 5.00
CA LYS A 26 4.27 -10.22 5.70
C LYS A 26 3.86 -10.60 7.13
N ILE A 27 2.56 -10.56 7.44
CA ILE A 27 2.05 -10.84 8.79
C ILE A 27 2.51 -12.22 9.32
N GLY A 28 2.55 -13.23 8.48
CA GLY A 28 3.01 -14.56 8.84
C GLY A 28 4.48 -14.65 9.29
N ASN A 29 5.28 -13.61 9.04
CA ASN A 29 6.69 -13.60 9.44
C ASN A 29 6.92 -13.12 10.89
N TRP A 30 5.92 -12.50 11.51
CA TRP A 30 6.10 -11.88 12.82
C TRP A 30 4.94 -12.14 13.80
N TRP A 31 3.77 -12.56 13.34
CA TRP A 31 2.65 -12.88 14.23
C TRP A 31 2.99 -14.09 15.11
N PRO A 32 2.76 -14.03 16.44
CA PRO A 32 3.15 -15.11 17.37
C PRO A 32 2.16 -16.29 17.35
N LEU A 33 2.19 -17.09 16.30
CA LEU A 33 1.30 -18.23 16.14
C LEU A 33 1.45 -19.31 17.23
N ASP A 34 2.60 -19.38 17.90
CA ASP A 34 2.79 -20.34 19.00
C ASP A 34 1.89 -20.06 20.22
N GLY A 35 1.41 -18.81 20.35
CA GLY A 35 0.58 -18.40 21.52
C GLY A 35 -0.75 -17.75 21.13
N LEU A 36 -0.84 -17.11 19.96
CA LEU A 36 -2.01 -16.38 19.49
C LEU A 36 -2.45 -16.92 18.14
N SER A 37 -3.06 -18.09 18.15
CA SER A 37 -3.43 -18.89 16.97
C SER A 37 -4.66 -19.73 17.30
N VAL A 38 -5.43 -20.08 16.28
CA VAL A 38 -6.55 -21.02 16.39
C VAL A 38 -6.05 -22.46 16.30
N PHE A 39 -5.05 -22.73 15.43
CA PHE A 39 -4.53 -24.07 15.18
C PHE A 39 -3.20 -24.37 15.89
N GLY A 40 -2.52 -23.37 16.42
CA GLY A 40 -1.27 -23.54 17.16
C GLY A 40 -0.03 -23.70 16.29
N ALA A 41 0.92 -24.46 16.81
CA ALA A 41 2.23 -24.64 16.20
C ALA A 41 2.16 -25.21 14.77
N GLY A 42 2.92 -24.62 13.87
CA GLY A 42 2.98 -25.02 12.46
C GLY A 42 1.89 -24.40 11.57
N ALA A 43 0.95 -23.65 12.13
CA ALA A 43 0.00 -22.87 11.37
C ALA A 43 0.68 -21.72 10.61
N THR A 44 0.02 -21.21 9.60
CA THR A 44 0.41 -19.99 8.86
C THR A 44 -0.73 -19.00 8.86
N VAL A 45 -0.43 -17.71 8.79
CA VAL A 45 -1.44 -16.65 8.69
C VAL A 45 -1.09 -15.71 7.56
N ALA A 46 -2.10 -15.34 6.76
CA ALA A 46 -1.95 -14.43 5.64
C ALA A 46 -3.25 -13.66 5.36
N PHE A 47 -3.12 -12.49 4.74
CA PHE A 47 -4.26 -11.85 4.10
C PHE A 47 -4.53 -12.54 2.76
N GLU A 48 -5.70 -13.14 2.62
CA GLU A 48 -6.15 -13.89 1.44
C GLU A 48 -7.57 -13.44 1.10
N ASP A 49 -7.82 -13.08 -0.15
CA ASP A 49 -9.17 -12.77 -0.69
C ASP A 49 -9.98 -11.77 0.16
N GLY A 50 -9.31 -10.76 0.71
CA GLY A 50 -9.97 -9.73 1.54
C GLY A 50 -10.23 -10.16 2.99
N ALA A 51 -9.70 -11.28 3.42
CA ALA A 51 -9.77 -11.76 4.80
C ALA A 51 -8.37 -12.06 5.37
N LEU A 52 -8.25 -12.02 6.68
CA LEU A 52 -7.10 -12.56 7.38
C LEU A 52 -7.40 -14.02 7.75
N VAL A 53 -6.64 -14.94 7.16
CA VAL A 53 -6.88 -16.38 7.27
C VAL A 53 -5.70 -17.08 7.89
N GLU A 54 -5.97 -17.90 8.90
CA GLU A 54 -5.02 -18.88 9.44
C GLU A 54 -5.25 -20.24 8.82
N ARG A 55 -4.16 -20.93 8.46
CA ARG A 55 -4.20 -22.30 7.93
C ARG A 55 -3.39 -23.22 8.81
N SER A 56 -4.01 -24.35 9.17
CA SER A 56 -3.34 -25.43 9.88
C SER A 56 -2.40 -26.23 8.93
N PRO A 57 -1.46 -27.01 9.45
CA PRO A 57 -0.58 -27.85 8.63
C PRO A 57 -1.31 -28.88 7.77
N ASP A 58 -2.50 -29.33 8.18
CA ASP A 58 -3.35 -30.27 7.44
C ASP A 58 -4.35 -29.57 6.48
N GLY A 59 -4.25 -28.24 6.32
CA GLY A 59 -5.00 -27.47 5.33
C GLY A 59 -6.36 -26.95 5.79
N GLN A 60 -6.73 -27.09 7.06
CA GLN A 60 -7.92 -26.42 7.59
C GLN A 60 -7.72 -24.91 7.60
N ALA A 61 -8.78 -24.16 7.39
CA ALA A 61 -8.76 -22.69 7.40
C ALA A 61 -9.63 -22.14 8.52
N ALA A 62 -9.14 -21.11 9.20
CA ALA A 62 -9.89 -20.30 10.15
C ALA A 62 -9.77 -18.82 9.73
N GLU A 63 -10.89 -18.20 9.42
CA GLU A 63 -10.96 -16.77 9.17
C GLU A 63 -10.88 -16.04 10.51
N TRP A 64 -9.98 -15.07 10.62
CA TRP A 64 -9.85 -14.20 11.79
C TRP A 64 -10.65 -12.91 11.63
N GLY A 65 -10.96 -12.52 10.41
CA GLY A 65 -11.74 -11.36 10.08
C GLY A 65 -11.67 -10.97 8.63
N GLN A 66 -12.65 -10.16 8.20
CA GLN A 66 -12.74 -9.62 6.85
C GLN A 66 -12.29 -8.17 6.83
N VAL A 67 -11.56 -7.80 5.79
CA VAL A 67 -11.15 -6.43 5.54
C VAL A 67 -12.38 -5.59 5.21
N THR A 68 -12.60 -4.54 5.98
CA THR A 68 -13.71 -3.59 5.79
C THR A 68 -13.26 -2.26 5.18
N ASN A 69 -11.95 -1.96 5.31
CA ASN A 69 -11.32 -0.79 4.69
C ASN A 69 -9.87 -1.11 4.36
N TRP A 70 -9.37 -0.66 3.18
CA TRP A 70 -8.01 -0.92 2.73
C TRP A 70 -7.46 0.28 1.96
N LEU A 71 -6.67 1.10 2.65
CA LEU A 71 -6.11 2.37 2.16
C LEU A 71 -4.58 2.38 2.29
N PRO A 72 -3.85 1.55 1.52
CA PRO A 72 -2.39 1.54 1.59
C PRO A 72 -1.79 2.87 1.11
N PRO A 73 -0.68 3.32 1.69
CA PRO A 73 -0.01 2.71 2.83
C PRO A 73 -0.48 3.25 4.19
N GLY A 74 -1.62 3.93 4.25
CA GLY A 74 -2.05 4.73 5.40
C GLY A 74 -2.90 4.00 6.42
N GLU A 75 -3.77 3.07 6.01
CA GLU A 75 -4.75 2.48 6.91
C GLU A 75 -5.33 1.17 6.36
N PHE A 76 -5.69 0.26 7.25
CA PHE A 76 -6.69 -0.76 6.98
C PHE A 76 -7.59 -0.97 8.20
N SER A 77 -8.81 -1.46 7.96
CA SER A 77 -9.74 -1.91 9.00
C SER A 77 -10.28 -3.28 8.66
N MET A 78 -10.61 -4.05 9.68
CA MET A 78 -11.17 -5.39 9.51
C MET A 78 -12.07 -5.76 10.67
N THR A 79 -13.01 -6.66 10.43
CA THR A 79 -13.69 -7.39 11.50
C THR A 79 -12.68 -8.28 12.23
N TRP A 80 -12.93 -8.60 13.52
CA TRP A 80 -11.99 -9.37 14.31
C TRP A 80 -12.70 -10.43 15.15
N HIS A 81 -12.48 -11.70 14.78
CA HIS A 81 -13.14 -12.83 15.44
C HIS A 81 -12.32 -14.14 15.43
N PRO A 82 -10.98 -14.12 15.68
CA PRO A 82 -10.17 -15.34 15.59
C PRO A 82 -10.75 -16.46 16.45
N GLY A 83 -11.05 -17.62 15.82
CA GLY A 83 -11.64 -18.79 16.48
C GLY A 83 -13.09 -18.62 16.93
N ARG A 84 -13.80 -17.61 16.44
CA ARG A 84 -15.20 -17.32 16.81
C ARG A 84 -16.09 -17.17 15.57
N ASP A 85 -17.40 -17.12 15.80
CA ASP A 85 -18.39 -16.83 14.76
C ASP A 85 -18.22 -15.39 14.23
N SER A 86 -18.26 -15.23 12.92
CA SER A 86 -18.17 -13.92 12.25
C SER A 86 -19.30 -12.95 12.63
N LEU A 87 -20.46 -13.47 13.06
CA LEU A 87 -21.56 -12.64 13.58
C LEU A 87 -21.23 -12.01 14.94
N ALA A 88 -20.23 -12.51 15.65
CA ALA A 88 -19.73 -11.97 16.90
C ALA A 88 -18.36 -11.30 16.72
N ALA A 89 -18.18 -10.56 15.64
CA ALA A 89 -16.93 -9.89 15.32
C ALA A 89 -16.84 -8.50 15.95
N SER A 90 -15.74 -8.23 16.64
CA SER A 90 -15.29 -6.88 16.97
C SER A 90 -14.59 -6.23 15.76
N GLN A 91 -13.98 -5.06 15.92
CA GLN A 91 -13.34 -4.34 14.83
C GLN A 91 -11.94 -3.85 15.21
N VAL A 92 -10.98 -4.07 14.32
CA VAL A 92 -9.62 -3.57 14.42
C VAL A 92 -9.34 -2.63 13.27
N THR A 93 -8.77 -1.46 13.59
CA THR A 93 -8.25 -0.48 12.62
C THR A 93 -6.79 -0.24 12.92
N VAL A 94 -5.95 -0.22 11.88
CA VAL A 94 -4.52 0.11 12.01
C VAL A 94 -4.18 1.22 11.03
N THR A 95 -3.65 2.34 11.55
CA THR A 95 -3.20 3.49 10.76
C THR A 95 -1.68 3.61 10.80
N PHE A 96 -1.11 4.08 9.69
CA PHE A 96 0.33 4.24 9.49
C PHE A 96 0.60 5.69 9.05
N ARG A 97 1.19 6.49 9.94
CA ARG A 97 1.44 7.91 9.69
C ARG A 97 2.93 8.20 9.68
N ALA A 98 3.39 8.95 8.67
CA ALA A 98 4.78 9.37 8.62
C ALA A 98 5.16 10.22 9.86
N ALA A 99 6.28 9.91 10.46
CA ALA A 99 6.86 10.60 11.62
C ALA A 99 8.37 10.81 11.35
N GLY A 100 8.70 11.72 10.42
CA GLY A 100 10.04 11.86 9.87
C GLY A 100 10.41 10.64 9.02
N GLU A 101 11.54 10.00 9.32
CA GLU A 101 11.98 8.75 8.66
C GLU A 101 11.29 7.50 9.24
N GLN A 102 10.53 7.66 10.30
CA GLN A 102 9.81 6.59 10.99
C GLN A 102 8.32 6.63 10.64
N THR A 103 7.60 5.61 11.09
CA THR A 103 6.14 5.54 11.01
C THR A 103 5.54 5.39 12.40
N LEU A 104 4.59 6.27 12.73
CA LEU A 104 3.69 6.09 13.85
C LEU A 104 2.60 5.11 13.42
N VAL A 105 2.57 3.95 14.04
CA VAL A 105 1.54 2.92 13.85
C VAL A 105 0.58 2.99 15.02
N VAL A 106 -0.71 3.17 14.71
CA VAL A 106 -1.79 3.27 15.70
C VAL A 106 -2.76 2.13 15.47
N LEU A 107 -2.99 1.33 16.48
CA LEU A 107 -4.00 0.27 16.51
C LEU A 107 -5.17 0.68 17.38
N GLU A 108 -6.36 0.62 16.84
CA GLU A 108 -7.62 0.77 17.57
C GLU A 108 -8.43 -0.52 17.51
N HIS A 109 -8.96 -0.99 18.65
CA HIS A 109 -9.84 -2.14 18.74
C HIS A 109 -11.13 -1.75 19.43
N THR A 110 -12.25 -1.96 18.77
CA THR A 110 -13.61 -1.53 19.17
C THR A 110 -14.62 -2.67 19.04
N GLY A 111 -15.90 -2.41 19.36
CA GLY A 111 -16.99 -3.38 19.15
C GLY A 111 -17.08 -4.43 20.25
N TRP A 112 -16.86 -4.06 21.50
CA TRP A 112 -16.84 -4.97 22.65
C TRP A 112 -18.20 -5.57 23.01
N ASP A 113 -19.29 -4.95 22.59
CA ASP A 113 -20.68 -5.35 22.84
C ASP A 113 -21.10 -6.67 22.18
N VAL A 114 -20.31 -7.16 21.23
CA VAL A 114 -20.50 -8.49 20.61
C VAL A 114 -20.10 -9.66 21.51
N PHE A 115 -19.36 -9.40 22.60
CA PHE A 115 -18.91 -10.45 23.51
C PHE A 115 -19.93 -10.71 24.63
N ALA A 116 -20.04 -11.95 25.08
CA ALA A 116 -20.88 -12.31 26.23
C ALA A 116 -20.45 -11.60 27.51
N ASP A 117 -19.13 -11.43 27.72
CA ASP A 117 -18.54 -10.58 28.75
C ASP A 117 -17.61 -9.56 28.08
N PRO A 118 -18.13 -8.36 27.73
CA PRO A 118 -17.35 -7.33 27.09
C PRO A 118 -16.15 -6.82 27.89
N VAL A 119 -16.28 -6.80 29.24
CA VAL A 119 -15.23 -6.29 30.12
C VAL A 119 -14.05 -7.26 30.16
N ALA A 120 -14.31 -8.54 30.33
CA ALA A 120 -13.29 -9.58 30.32
C ALA A 120 -12.60 -9.66 28.95
N ALA A 121 -13.38 -9.69 27.87
CA ALA A 121 -12.83 -9.73 26.52
C ALA A 121 -11.92 -8.54 26.21
N ARG A 122 -12.37 -7.30 26.55
CA ARG A 122 -11.54 -6.11 26.34
C ARG A 122 -10.24 -6.18 27.16
N ALA A 123 -10.30 -6.66 28.41
CA ALA A 123 -9.11 -6.79 29.27
C ALA A 123 -8.09 -7.79 28.67
N GLU A 124 -8.55 -8.90 28.13
CA GLU A 124 -7.70 -9.89 27.44
C GLU A 124 -6.95 -9.28 26.26
N TYR A 125 -7.65 -8.60 25.36
CA TYR A 125 -7.04 -7.92 24.22
C TYR A 125 -6.13 -6.76 24.64
N GLU A 126 -6.49 -6.04 25.72
CA GLU A 126 -5.65 -4.97 26.26
C GLU A 126 -4.27 -5.46 26.72
N HIS A 127 -4.20 -6.70 27.21
CA HIS A 127 -2.94 -7.35 27.59
C HIS A 127 -2.22 -7.99 26.39
N GLY A 128 -2.94 -8.48 25.37
CA GLY A 128 -2.37 -9.16 24.21
C GLY A 128 -1.70 -8.23 23.19
N TRP A 129 -2.33 -7.10 22.87
CA TRP A 129 -1.84 -6.19 21.84
C TRP A 129 -0.42 -5.65 22.05
N PRO A 130 0.03 -5.31 23.28
CA PRO A 130 1.40 -4.85 23.47
C PRO A 130 2.46 -5.85 23.00
N GLU A 131 2.27 -7.13 23.22
CA GLU A 131 3.20 -8.16 22.78
C GLU A 131 3.19 -8.34 21.27
N VAL A 132 2.01 -8.35 20.64
CA VAL A 132 1.85 -8.40 19.19
C VAL A 132 2.58 -7.24 18.51
N LEU A 133 2.35 -6.01 19.00
CA LEU A 133 2.97 -4.81 18.46
C LEU A 133 4.49 -4.76 18.70
N ARG A 134 4.96 -5.29 19.82
CA ARG A 134 6.39 -5.42 20.10
C ARG A 134 7.08 -6.36 19.11
N LEU A 135 6.46 -7.49 18.76
CA LEU A 135 6.99 -8.44 17.76
C LEU A 135 6.99 -7.83 16.37
N TYR A 136 5.92 -7.14 16.01
CA TYR A 136 5.89 -6.39 14.76
C TYR A 136 7.00 -5.33 14.71
N GLN A 137 7.17 -4.51 15.76
CA GLN A 137 8.23 -3.51 15.82
C GLN A 137 9.62 -4.14 15.68
N ALA A 138 9.85 -5.29 16.28
CA ALA A 138 11.10 -6.03 16.15
C ALA A 138 11.33 -6.54 14.71
N ALA A 139 10.26 -6.94 14.01
CA ALA A 139 10.34 -7.39 12.63
C ALA A 139 10.59 -6.24 11.63
N VAL A 140 10.15 -5.02 11.96
CA VAL A 140 10.44 -3.81 11.16
C VAL A 140 11.88 -3.36 11.32
N ALA A 141 12.50 -3.57 12.50
CA ALA A 141 13.86 -3.11 12.76
C ALA A 141 14.82 -3.70 11.72
N PRO A 142 15.69 -2.90 11.06
CA PRO A 142 16.68 -3.42 10.16
C PRO A 142 17.55 -4.42 10.91
N ALA A 143 17.80 -5.57 10.29
CA ALA A 143 18.73 -6.56 10.87
C ALA A 143 20.00 -5.84 11.32
N ARG A 144 20.26 -5.81 12.61
CA ARG A 144 21.47 -5.19 13.16
C ARG A 144 22.64 -5.83 12.45
N ARG A 145 23.36 -5.06 11.62
CA ARG A 145 24.69 -5.47 11.19
C ARG A 145 25.49 -5.69 12.46
N GLU A 146 25.89 -6.92 12.70
CA GLU A 146 26.85 -7.25 13.74
C GLU A 146 28.09 -6.37 13.54
N PRO A 147 28.56 -5.60 14.53
CA PRO A 147 29.78 -4.86 14.42
C PRO A 147 30.93 -5.87 14.53
N GLY A 148 31.39 -6.44 13.40
CA GLY A 148 32.54 -7.37 13.45
C GLY A 148 32.79 -8.27 12.24
N ALA A 149 32.07 -8.15 11.13
CA ALA A 149 32.50 -8.83 9.91
C ALA A 149 33.45 -7.90 9.12
N SER A 150 34.73 -7.99 9.41
CA SER A 150 35.82 -7.43 8.58
C SER A 150 35.65 -7.92 7.15
N ALA A 151 35.60 -6.97 6.21
CA ALA A 151 35.66 -7.28 4.80
C ALA A 151 36.88 -8.15 4.48
N PRO A 152 36.76 -9.15 3.60
CA PRO A 152 37.93 -9.89 3.17
C PRO A 152 38.91 -8.94 2.47
N GLN A 153 40.07 -8.79 3.04
CA GLN A 153 41.18 -8.09 2.41
C GLN A 153 41.64 -8.93 1.23
N ASN A 154 41.50 -8.39 0.03
CA ASN A 154 42.19 -8.92 -1.15
C ASN A 154 43.69 -8.76 -0.98
N PRO A 155 44.47 -9.81 -1.12
CA PRO A 155 45.93 -9.68 -1.14
C PRO A 155 46.37 -9.03 -2.45
N SER A 156 47.03 -7.90 -2.32
CA SER A 156 47.74 -7.23 -3.40
C SER A 156 48.85 -8.14 -3.94
N GLU A 157 48.80 -8.54 -5.18
CA GLU A 157 49.98 -8.97 -5.91
C GLU A 157 50.49 -7.83 -6.78
N SER A 158 51.65 -7.35 -6.35
CA SER A 158 52.53 -6.50 -7.16
C SER A 158 53.21 -7.38 -8.21
N THR A 159 53.15 -7.01 -9.46
CA THR A 159 54.28 -7.18 -10.38
C THR A 159 54.19 -6.15 -11.52
N SER A 160 55.23 -5.34 -11.52
CA SER A 160 55.63 -4.43 -12.57
C SER A 160 55.88 -5.15 -13.89
N HIS A 161 55.51 -4.56 -15.04
CA HIS A 161 56.46 -4.34 -16.15
C HIS A 161 55.96 -3.29 -17.13
N ALA A 162 56.90 -2.49 -17.55
CA ALA A 162 56.84 -1.34 -18.44
C ALA A 162 56.59 -1.70 -19.92
N GLY A 163 56.16 -0.71 -20.70
CA GLY A 163 56.21 -0.74 -22.17
C GLY A 163 55.14 0.15 -22.81
N ASN A 164 55.32 1.37 -22.87
CA ASN A 164 55.64 2.37 -23.90
C ASN A 164 54.95 2.23 -25.28
N VAL A 165 54.64 3.43 -25.82
CA VAL A 165 54.38 3.94 -27.18
C VAL A 165 52.92 4.11 -27.58
N SER A 166 52.41 5.32 -27.58
CA SER A 166 52.38 6.40 -28.60
C SER A 166 51.40 6.29 -29.71
N SER A 167 50.77 7.42 -29.94
CA SER A 167 50.16 8.06 -31.11
C SER A 167 48.66 8.12 -31.17
N SER A 168 48.13 9.28 -30.83
CA SER A 168 47.68 10.40 -31.71
C SER A 168 46.70 10.02 -32.83
N GLU A 169 45.52 10.65 -32.82
CA GLU A 169 44.97 11.69 -33.70
C GLU A 169 43.50 11.90 -33.39
N THR A 170 43.16 13.03 -32.90
CA THR A 170 42.50 14.22 -33.45
C THR A 170 41.58 13.99 -34.65
N MET A 171 40.27 14.32 -34.51
CA MET A 171 39.56 15.26 -35.37
C MET A 171 38.09 15.49 -34.89
N THR A 172 37.81 16.73 -34.57
CA THR A 172 36.56 17.48 -34.73
C THR A 172 36.70 18.24 -36.07
N PRO A 173 35.73 19.02 -36.60
CA PRO A 173 34.33 19.29 -36.25
C PRO A 173 33.43 19.59 -37.52
N ALA A 174 32.36 20.29 -37.26
CA ALA A 174 31.58 21.23 -38.12
C ALA A 174 30.22 20.70 -38.61
N GLU A 175 29.24 21.37 -38.28
CA GLU A 175 28.66 22.71 -38.58
C GLU A 175 27.49 22.57 -39.54
N ALA A 176 26.43 23.06 -39.33
CA ALA A 176 25.69 24.31 -39.32
C ALA A 176 24.35 24.07 -40.04
N ALA A 177 23.33 24.66 -39.81
CA ALA A 177 22.72 25.96 -39.60
C ALA A 177 21.26 25.83 -40.09
N ARG A 178 20.25 26.50 -39.76
CA ARG A 178 19.90 27.88 -39.44
C ARG A 178 18.38 28.00 -39.35
N ALA A 179 17.90 28.74 -38.38
CA ALA A 179 16.53 29.25 -38.26
C ALA A 179 16.25 30.36 -39.34
N PRO A 180 15.04 30.92 -39.46
CA PRO A 180 14.55 32.00 -38.62
C PRO A 180 13.03 31.94 -38.32
N ALA A 181 12.58 32.36 -37.21
CA ALA A 181 12.26 33.67 -36.62
C ALA A 181 11.00 34.35 -37.12
N SER A 182 10.14 34.67 -36.26
CA SER A 182 9.56 35.92 -35.71
C SER A 182 8.09 35.65 -35.31
N GLY A 183 7.54 36.17 -34.27
CA GLY A 183 7.74 37.30 -33.41
C GLY A 183 6.43 37.55 -32.71
N ALA A 184 6.46 37.92 -31.56
CA ALA A 184 6.21 39.10 -30.74
C ALA A 184 5.07 38.95 -29.74
N ASP A 185 5.48 39.19 -28.49
CA ASP A 185 5.01 40.05 -27.43
C ASP A 185 3.80 39.68 -26.56
N GLY A 186 4.08 39.63 -25.25
CA GLY A 186 3.14 39.78 -24.18
C GLY A 186 3.69 39.29 -22.83
N ALA A 187 4.32 40.25 -22.11
CA ALA A 187 4.95 40.03 -20.81
C ALA A 187 3.98 39.66 -19.68
N GLY A 188 4.51 38.90 -18.68
CA GLY A 188 3.89 38.73 -17.36
C GLY A 188 4.56 37.64 -16.55
N GLN A 189 5.60 37.97 -15.90
CA GLN A 189 6.33 37.55 -14.71
C GLN A 189 5.86 36.40 -13.85
N ASP A 190 6.84 35.52 -13.63
CA ASP A 190 7.36 34.97 -12.37
C ASP A 190 6.49 34.04 -11.51
N GLY A 191 6.94 32.81 -11.47
CA GLY A 191 6.59 31.79 -10.49
C GLY A 191 7.29 30.50 -10.85
N ASP A 192 8.60 30.38 -10.51
CA ASP A 192 9.34 29.13 -10.48
C ASP A 192 8.62 28.14 -9.55
N GLY A 193 8.02 27.14 -10.14
CA GLY A 193 7.52 25.94 -9.54
C GLY A 193 7.41 24.94 -10.67
N ASP A 194 8.34 23.98 -10.75
CA ASP A 194 8.29 22.85 -11.66
C ASP A 194 7.05 21.97 -11.38
N GLY A 195 5.88 22.54 -11.64
CA GLY A 195 4.58 21.90 -11.66
C GLY A 195 4.24 21.47 -13.08
N GLY A 196 4.97 20.51 -13.65
CA GLY A 196 4.61 19.91 -14.92
C GLY A 196 3.12 19.57 -14.90
N GLU A 197 2.36 20.20 -15.82
CA GLU A 197 0.91 20.06 -15.97
C GLU A 197 0.53 18.58 -15.94
N ALA A 198 -0.15 18.12 -14.90
CA ALA A 198 -0.53 16.72 -14.72
C ALA A 198 -1.98 16.50 -15.14
N THR A 199 -2.27 15.32 -15.68
CA THR A 199 -3.64 14.90 -15.95
C THR A 199 -4.21 14.18 -14.74
N TRP A 200 -5.26 14.76 -14.15
CA TRP A 200 -5.96 14.19 -13.02
C TRP A 200 -7.28 13.55 -13.47
N VAL A 201 -7.56 12.37 -12.96
CA VAL A 201 -8.82 11.67 -13.20
C VAL A 201 -9.35 11.02 -11.93
N ALA A 202 -10.66 11.03 -11.76
CA ALA A 202 -11.37 10.20 -10.80
C ALA A 202 -11.95 8.99 -11.53
N LEU A 203 -11.65 7.79 -11.03
CA LEU A 203 -12.20 6.52 -11.49
C LEU A 203 -13.30 6.13 -10.51
N GLU A 204 -14.56 6.21 -10.94
CA GLU A 204 -15.69 5.73 -10.15
C GLU A 204 -16.01 4.29 -10.55
N HIS A 205 -15.76 3.34 -9.65
CA HIS A 205 -16.07 1.92 -9.84
C HIS A 205 -17.42 1.59 -9.20
N ARG A 206 -18.18 0.72 -9.86
CA ARG A 206 -19.43 0.15 -9.34
C ARG A 206 -19.46 -1.34 -9.61
N ALA A 207 -20.14 -2.09 -8.76
CA ALA A 207 -20.38 -3.51 -9.01
C ALA A 207 -20.95 -3.70 -10.41
N GLY A 208 -20.29 -4.53 -11.19
CA GLY A 208 -20.66 -4.86 -12.56
C GLY A 208 -21.56 -6.10 -12.63
N PRO A 209 -22.02 -6.46 -13.83
CA PRO A 209 -22.95 -7.59 -14.03
C PRO A 209 -22.35 -8.96 -13.67
N ALA A 210 -21.03 -9.09 -13.62
CA ALA A 210 -20.37 -10.33 -13.22
C ALA A 210 -20.14 -10.44 -11.70
N ALA A 211 -20.40 -9.37 -10.94
CA ALA A 211 -20.35 -9.41 -9.48
C ALA A 211 -21.57 -10.11 -8.93
N SER A 212 -21.37 -11.08 -8.02
CA SER A 212 -22.46 -11.74 -7.31
C SER A 212 -23.08 -10.79 -6.29
N PRO A 213 -24.41 -10.54 -6.32
CA PRO A 213 -25.06 -9.64 -5.39
C PRO A 213 -25.15 -10.19 -3.97
N ASP A 214 -25.07 -11.52 -3.80
CA ASP A 214 -25.23 -12.21 -2.53
C ASP A 214 -23.91 -12.43 -1.78
N VAL A 215 -22.80 -12.04 -2.38
CA VAL A 215 -21.46 -12.20 -1.83
C VAL A 215 -20.78 -10.84 -1.75
N SER A 216 -20.12 -10.54 -0.63
CA SER A 216 -19.33 -9.32 -0.53
C SER A 216 -18.38 -9.18 -1.73
N LEU A 217 -18.28 -7.99 -2.32
CA LEU A 217 -17.35 -7.74 -3.42
C LEU A 217 -15.90 -8.09 -3.05
N PHE A 218 -15.51 -7.81 -1.78
CA PHE A 218 -14.18 -8.08 -1.26
C PHE A 218 -13.86 -9.58 -1.14
N ALA A 219 -14.91 -10.43 -1.05
CA ALA A 219 -14.77 -11.88 -0.95
C ALA A 219 -14.81 -12.59 -2.32
N GLN A 220 -14.99 -11.85 -3.40
CA GLN A 220 -15.04 -12.41 -4.76
C GLN A 220 -13.65 -12.41 -5.38
N PRO A 221 -13.21 -13.49 -6.05
CA PRO A 221 -11.84 -13.62 -6.59
C PRO A 221 -11.44 -12.46 -7.51
N GLN A 222 -12.38 -11.94 -8.30
CA GLN A 222 -12.16 -10.84 -9.24
C GLN A 222 -11.82 -9.50 -8.56
N PHE A 223 -12.11 -9.36 -7.26
CA PHE A 223 -11.69 -8.18 -6.49
C PHE A 223 -10.16 -8.08 -6.41
N ARG A 224 -9.47 -9.22 -6.41
CA ARG A 224 -8.00 -9.26 -6.43
C ARG A 224 -7.42 -8.63 -7.70
N ASP A 225 -8.04 -8.88 -8.85
CA ASP A 225 -7.62 -8.30 -10.12
C ASP A 225 -7.67 -6.77 -10.08
N HIS A 226 -8.69 -6.21 -9.40
CA HIS A 226 -8.81 -4.77 -9.15
C HIS A 226 -7.69 -4.26 -8.23
N ILE A 227 -7.40 -4.96 -7.15
CA ILE A 227 -6.29 -4.60 -6.25
C ILE A 227 -4.95 -4.63 -6.98
N ASP A 228 -4.72 -5.64 -7.82
CA ASP A 228 -3.49 -5.74 -8.62
C ASP A 228 -3.36 -4.56 -9.60
N PHE A 229 -4.48 -4.11 -10.18
CA PHE A 229 -4.51 -2.88 -10.99
C PHE A 229 -4.11 -1.65 -10.16
N LEU A 230 -4.73 -1.44 -9.00
CA LEU A 230 -4.43 -0.30 -8.13
C LEU A 230 -2.96 -0.32 -7.65
N GLN A 231 -2.42 -1.49 -7.34
CA GLN A 231 -1.01 -1.64 -6.96
C GLN A 231 -0.05 -1.30 -8.12
N ARG A 232 -0.39 -1.67 -9.37
CA ARG A 232 0.38 -1.24 -10.53
C ARG A 232 0.36 0.27 -10.72
N MET A 233 -0.81 0.90 -10.55
CA MET A 233 -0.93 2.37 -10.63
C MET A 233 -0.13 3.06 -9.52
N ALA A 234 -0.11 2.49 -8.31
CA ALA A 234 0.71 2.97 -7.21
C ALA A 234 2.21 2.80 -7.50
N GLY A 235 2.62 1.64 -8.03
CA GLY A 235 4.02 1.38 -8.41
C GLY A 235 4.54 2.28 -9.54
N GLN A 236 3.64 2.80 -10.39
CA GLN A 236 3.96 3.79 -11.43
C GLN A 236 3.91 5.24 -10.92
N GLY A 237 3.54 5.45 -9.65
CA GLY A 237 3.38 6.78 -9.07
C GLY A 237 2.13 7.53 -9.57
N TYR A 238 1.17 6.82 -10.16
CA TYR A 238 -0.06 7.44 -10.69
C TYR A 238 -1.19 7.47 -9.68
N LEU A 239 -1.26 6.48 -8.77
CA LEU A 239 -2.32 6.41 -7.77
C LEU A 239 -2.08 7.40 -6.63
N ILE A 240 -3.05 8.26 -6.38
CA ILE A 240 -3.05 9.20 -5.26
C ILE A 240 -3.85 8.64 -4.07
N ALA A 241 -5.04 8.11 -4.35
CA ALA A 241 -5.90 7.50 -3.33
C ALA A 241 -6.89 6.54 -4.00
N ALA A 242 -7.30 5.48 -3.29
CA ALA A 242 -8.40 4.62 -3.70
C ALA A 242 -9.12 4.05 -2.48
N GLY A 243 -10.42 3.78 -2.61
CA GLY A 243 -11.19 3.14 -1.56
C GLY A 243 -12.67 3.03 -1.88
N PRO A 244 -13.42 2.27 -1.07
CA PRO A 244 -14.87 2.15 -1.20
C PRO A 244 -15.55 3.47 -0.82
N LEU A 245 -16.75 3.69 -1.37
CA LEU A 245 -17.64 4.78 -0.98
C LEU A 245 -18.62 4.25 0.07
N PRO A 246 -18.48 4.61 1.37
CA PRO A 246 -19.27 4.02 2.45
C PRO A 246 -20.78 4.25 2.32
N SER A 247 -21.18 5.35 1.67
CA SER A 247 -22.60 5.70 1.43
C SER A 247 -23.21 4.97 0.25
N GLU A 248 -22.42 4.28 -0.57
CA GLU A 248 -22.86 3.63 -1.81
C GLU A 248 -22.31 2.19 -1.86
N PRO A 249 -23.05 1.20 -1.28
CA PRO A 249 -22.61 -0.19 -1.31
C PRO A 249 -22.27 -0.66 -2.73
N GLY A 250 -21.10 -1.27 -2.89
CA GLY A 250 -20.63 -1.75 -4.19
C GLY A 250 -20.00 -0.67 -5.07
N ALA A 251 -19.81 0.54 -4.56
CA ALA A 251 -19.11 1.61 -5.24
C ALA A 251 -17.76 1.91 -4.56
N GLY A 252 -16.81 2.37 -5.38
CA GLY A 252 -15.48 2.81 -4.96
C GLY A 252 -14.95 3.93 -5.84
N MET A 253 -13.94 4.61 -5.37
CA MET A 253 -13.26 5.67 -6.12
C MET A 253 -11.75 5.49 -6.06
N ALA A 254 -11.08 5.75 -7.19
CA ALA A 254 -9.64 5.91 -7.25
C ALA A 254 -9.29 7.25 -7.92
N ILE A 255 -8.30 7.93 -7.39
CA ILE A 255 -7.78 9.16 -7.97
C ILE A 255 -6.41 8.88 -8.57
N LEU A 256 -6.27 9.16 -9.87
CA LEU A 256 -4.99 9.05 -10.56
C LEU A 256 -4.48 10.44 -10.95
N ARG A 257 -3.15 10.60 -10.85
CA ARG A 257 -2.38 11.73 -11.36
C ARG A 257 -1.34 11.20 -12.35
N LEU A 258 -1.55 11.42 -13.63
CA LEU A 258 -0.59 11.06 -14.67
C LEU A 258 0.31 12.26 -14.97
N PRO A 259 1.63 12.11 -15.07
CA PRO A 259 2.54 13.21 -15.39
C PRO A 259 2.29 13.68 -16.85
N GLY A 260 2.16 14.98 -17.05
CA GLY A 260 1.87 15.62 -18.35
C GLY A 260 0.39 15.89 -18.59
N ALA A 261 0.10 16.92 -19.39
CA ALA A 261 -1.23 17.30 -19.78
C ALA A 261 -1.81 16.38 -20.90
N GLY A 262 -3.14 16.34 -20.98
CA GLY A 262 -3.83 15.70 -22.11
C GLY A 262 -3.83 14.17 -22.12
N ARG A 263 -3.47 13.50 -21.02
CA ARG A 263 -3.39 12.03 -20.92
C ARG A 263 -4.71 11.36 -20.54
N LEU A 264 -5.84 12.02 -20.74
CA LEU A 264 -7.16 11.43 -20.40
C LEU A 264 -7.43 10.11 -21.16
N ALA A 265 -7.07 10.06 -22.46
CA ALA A 265 -7.24 8.84 -23.26
C ALA A 265 -6.43 7.66 -22.70
N GLU A 266 -5.22 7.93 -22.21
CA GLU A 266 -4.39 6.92 -21.56
C GLU A 266 -4.96 6.48 -20.22
N ALA A 267 -5.39 7.41 -19.38
CA ALA A 267 -6.05 7.09 -18.11
C ALA A 267 -7.32 6.25 -18.34
N THR A 268 -8.08 6.58 -19.39
CA THR A 268 -9.26 5.79 -19.78
C THR A 268 -8.85 4.37 -20.21
N ARG A 269 -7.85 4.23 -21.06
CA ARG A 269 -7.35 2.93 -21.49
C ARG A 269 -6.86 2.09 -20.31
N LEU A 270 -6.06 2.68 -19.41
CA LEU A 270 -5.61 2.00 -18.18
C LEU A 270 -6.79 1.45 -17.37
N ALA A 271 -7.82 2.28 -17.13
CA ALA A 271 -8.96 1.90 -16.31
C ALA A 271 -9.90 0.89 -16.99
N THR A 272 -10.04 0.90 -18.32
CA THR A 272 -11.02 0.07 -19.05
C THR A 272 -10.42 -1.19 -19.65
N GLU A 273 -9.12 -1.20 -19.96
CA GLU A 273 -8.46 -2.28 -20.67
C GLU A 273 -7.40 -3.00 -19.83
N GLU A 274 -6.82 -2.35 -18.84
CA GLU A 274 -5.78 -2.94 -17.99
C GLU A 274 -6.25 -3.32 -16.57
N ASP A 275 -7.41 -2.84 -16.13
CA ASP A 275 -8.06 -3.40 -14.95
C ASP A 275 -8.81 -4.68 -15.34
N ALA A 276 -8.23 -5.83 -15.03
CA ALA A 276 -8.80 -7.13 -15.38
C ALA A 276 -10.19 -7.35 -14.74
N SER A 277 -10.46 -6.72 -13.61
CA SER A 277 -11.79 -6.77 -12.99
C SER A 277 -12.85 -6.05 -13.80
N VAL A 278 -12.49 -4.93 -14.45
CA VAL A 278 -13.36 -4.18 -15.35
C VAL A 278 -13.55 -4.94 -16.67
N VAL A 279 -12.45 -5.48 -17.22
CA VAL A 279 -12.50 -6.31 -18.44
C VAL A 279 -13.39 -7.54 -18.24
N ALA A 280 -13.35 -8.17 -17.06
CA ALA A 280 -14.21 -9.30 -16.69
C ALA A 280 -15.67 -8.91 -16.38
N GLY A 281 -16.00 -7.61 -16.35
CA GLY A 281 -17.33 -7.12 -16.01
C GLY A 281 -17.68 -7.24 -14.52
N PHE A 282 -16.69 -7.51 -13.66
CA PHE A 282 -16.86 -7.53 -12.22
C PHE A 282 -17.09 -6.11 -11.67
N PHE A 283 -16.31 -5.14 -12.14
CA PHE A 283 -16.60 -3.73 -11.99
C PHE A 283 -16.98 -3.09 -13.33
N THR A 284 -17.77 -2.04 -13.24
CA THR A 284 -17.89 -1.00 -14.25
C THR A 284 -17.11 0.22 -13.78
N VAL A 285 -16.45 0.95 -14.67
CA VAL A 285 -15.69 2.15 -14.34
C VAL A 285 -16.17 3.34 -15.15
N THR A 286 -16.36 4.48 -14.46
CA THR A 286 -16.57 5.78 -15.10
C THR A 286 -15.33 6.62 -14.86
N VAL A 287 -14.67 7.02 -15.95
CA VAL A 287 -13.48 7.89 -15.90
C VAL A 287 -13.91 9.34 -16.00
N ARG A 288 -13.63 10.13 -14.96
CA ARG A 288 -13.95 11.55 -14.92
C ARG A 288 -12.68 12.38 -14.94
N PRO A 289 -12.48 13.26 -15.93
CA PRO A 289 -11.41 14.24 -15.86
C PRO A 289 -11.68 15.15 -14.64
N TRP A 290 -10.61 15.44 -13.89
CA TRP A 290 -10.70 16.28 -12.71
C TRP A 290 -9.74 17.48 -12.83
N GLN A 291 -10.29 18.69 -12.79
CA GLN A 291 -9.49 19.89 -12.72
C GLN A 291 -9.16 20.21 -11.27
N VAL A 292 -7.96 19.88 -10.86
CA VAL A 292 -7.47 20.13 -9.50
C VAL A 292 -7.07 21.60 -9.40
N MET A 293 -7.64 22.30 -8.43
CA MET A 293 -7.38 23.72 -8.17
C MET A 293 -6.34 23.96 -7.08
N LEU A 294 -6.18 22.98 -6.17
CA LEU A 294 -5.23 23.01 -5.06
C LEU A 294 -4.78 21.59 -4.74
N THR A 295 -3.49 21.42 -4.50
CA THR A 295 -2.90 20.21 -3.96
C THR A 295 -2.34 20.47 -2.57
N GLY A 296 -2.35 19.48 -1.69
CA GLY A 296 -1.64 19.56 -0.41
C GLY A 296 -0.15 19.33 -0.64
N SER A 297 0.70 19.94 0.19
CA SER A 297 2.16 19.83 0.11
C SER A 297 2.74 18.39 0.20
N ALA A 298 1.93 17.41 0.54
CA ALA A 298 2.34 15.99 0.57
C ALA A 298 2.39 15.33 -0.83
N LEU A 299 1.93 16.02 -1.89
CA LEU A 299 1.88 15.49 -3.26
C LEU A 299 2.99 16.04 -4.17
N ASP A 300 3.83 16.94 -3.65
CA ASP A 300 4.89 17.63 -4.39
C ASP A 300 6.30 17.07 -4.10
N GLY A 301 6.40 15.83 -3.51
CA GLY A 301 7.65 15.18 -3.14
C GLY A 301 8.01 14.00 -4.04
#